data_1eee034a193d5609c6c4fddc51d216f8
#
_entry.id   1eee034a193d5609c6c4fddc51d216f8
#
_cell.length_a   1.000
_cell.length_b   1.000
_cell.length_c   1.000
_cell.angle_alpha   90.00
_cell.angle_beta   90.00
_cell.angle_gamma   90.00
#
_symmetry.space_group_name_H-M   'P 1'
#
loop_
_entity.id
_entity.type
_entity.pdbx_description
1 polymer ?
#
loop_
_entity_poly.entity_id
_entity_poly.type
_entity_poly.pdbx_seq_one_letter_code
_entity_poly.pdbx_strand_id
1 'polypeptide(L)'
;MTYTVQVKVMPLKDLLDPQGKAVMGGLKNLGISSVTDIRIGKHIDLQVEADTKEAAIAISEEATKKLLANPVMEYFEISVNS
;
A
#
# COMPACT_ATOMS: atom_id res chain seq x y z
N MET A 1 23.80 -8.36 0.45
CA MET A 1 23.52 -6.92 0.48
C MET A 1 22.11 -6.69 1.00
N THR A 2 21.92 -5.60 1.69
CA THR A 2 20.59 -5.24 2.20
C THR A 2 19.94 -4.26 1.25
N TYR A 3 18.72 -4.56 0.84
CA TYR A 3 17.93 -3.70 -0.03
C TYR A 3 16.74 -3.12 0.73
N THR A 4 16.47 -1.84 0.48
CA THR A 4 15.25 -1.22 1.00
C THR A 4 14.16 -1.37 -0.05
N VAL A 5 13.10 -2.08 0.30
CA VAL A 5 11.97 -2.34 -0.58
C VAL A 5 10.76 -1.61 -0.04
N GLN A 6 10.09 -0.86 -0.91
CA GLN A 6 8.89 -0.13 -0.54
C GLN A 6 7.68 -0.83 -1.14
N VAL A 7 6.70 -1.13 -0.31
CA VAL A 7 5.46 -1.76 -0.72
C VAL A 7 4.32 -0.79 -0.45
N LYS A 8 3.59 -0.47 -1.50
CA LYS A 8 2.42 0.38 -1.41
C LYS A 8 1.19 -0.50 -1.60
N VAL A 9 0.33 -0.54 -0.60
CA VAL A 9 -0.87 -1.37 -0.60
C VAL A 9 -2.10 -0.48 -0.62
N MET A 10 -2.98 -0.71 -1.59
CA MET A 10 -4.19 0.09 -1.76
C MET A 10 -5.41 -0.82 -1.86
N PRO A 11 -6.58 -0.37 -1.39
CA PRO A 11 -7.81 -1.12 -1.61
C PRO A 11 -8.17 -1.14 -3.09
N LEU A 12 -8.79 -2.23 -3.55
CA LEU A 12 -9.28 -2.34 -4.92
C LEU A 12 -10.31 -1.24 -5.19
N LYS A 13 -10.28 -0.71 -6.42
CA LYS A 13 -11.13 0.43 -6.79
C LYS A 13 -12.61 0.14 -6.69
N ASP A 14 -13.00 -1.10 -6.92
CA ASP A 14 -14.40 -1.50 -6.93
C ASP A 14 -14.96 -1.79 -5.55
N LEU A 15 -14.11 -1.77 -4.52
CA LEU A 15 -14.53 -2.06 -3.16
C LEU A 15 -14.80 -0.78 -2.37
N LEU A 16 -15.73 -0.91 -1.43
CA LEU A 16 -16.05 0.16 -0.51
C LEU A 16 -14.85 0.41 0.43
N ASP A 17 -14.46 1.68 0.56
CA ASP A 17 -13.40 2.09 1.48
C ASP A 17 -14.02 2.84 2.66
N PRO A 18 -14.34 2.14 3.76
CA PRO A 18 -14.99 2.81 4.91
C PRO A 18 -14.08 3.83 5.59
N GLN A 19 -12.75 3.64 5.54
CA GLN A 19 -11.82 4.62 6.10
C GLN A 19 -11.81 5.90 5.26
N GLY A 20 -11.75 5.76 3.94
CA GLY A 20 -11.81 6.89 3.04
C GLY A 20 -13.10 7.68 3.19
N LYS A 21 -14.22 7.00 3.33
CA LYS A 21 -15.51 7.66 3.54
C LYS A 21 -15.59 8.41 4.85
N ALA A 22 -15.04 7.85 5.92
CA ALA A 22 -15.01 8.51 7.22
C ALA A 22 -14.19 9.81 7.16
N VAL A 23 -13.04 9.77 6.48
CA VAL A 23 -12.20 10.95 6.30
C VAL A 23 -12.90 11.99 5.44
N MET A 24 -13.59 11.57 4.39
CA MET A 24 -14.39 12.48 3.56
C MET A 24 -15.44 13.23 4.38
N GLY A 25 -16.15 12.50 5.25
CA GLY A 25 -17.13 13.11 6.13
C GLY A 25 -16.50 14.12 7.08
N GLY A 26 -15.34 13.80 7.63
CA GLY A 26 -14.60 14.71 8.48
C GLY A 26 -14.19 15.99 7.76
N LEU A 27 -13.71 15.87 6.51
CA LEU A 27 -13.32 17.04 5.71
C LEU A 27 -14.52 17.94 5.42
N LYS A 28 -15.67 17.37 5.10
CA LYS A 28 -16.89 18.14 4.88
C LYS A 28 -17.31 18.93 6.13
N ASN A 29 -17.18 18.30 7.30
CA ASN A 29 -17.47 18.96 8.58
C ASN A 29 -16.52 20.13 8.84
N LEU A 30 -15.33 20.11 8.29
CA LEU A 30 -14.34 21.18 8.40
C LEU A 30 -14.51 22.24 7.30
N GLY A 31 -15.52 22.11 6.44
CA GLY A 31 -15.76 23.04 5.37
C GLY A 31 -14.90 22.79 4.12
N ILE A 32 -14.24 21.67 4.04
CA ILE A 32 -13.41 21.32 2.89
C ILE A 32 -14.22 20.42 1.96
N SER A 33 -14.75 20.99 0.89
CA SER A 33 -15.63 20.29 -0.04
C SER A 33 -15.00 20.06 -1.42
N SER A 34 -13.78 20.51 -1.64
CA SER A 34 -13.08 20.37 -2.93
C SER A 34 -12.52 18.97 -3.16
N VAL A 35 -12.43 18.16 -2.10
CA VAL A 35 -11.94 16.79 -2.21
C VAL A 35 -13.13 15.90 -2.60
N THR A 36 -13.03 15.31 -3.79
CA THR A 36 -14.14 14.53 -4.35
C THR A 36 -14.06 13.04 -4.02
N ASP A 37 -12.89 12.56 -3.66
CA ASP A 37 -12.71 11.14 -3.31
C ASP A 37 -11.45 10.99 -2.47
N ILE A 38 -11.47 10.01 -1.56
CA ILE A 38 -10.33 9.66 -0.72
C ILE A 38 -10.24 8.14 -0.66
N ARG A 39 -9.03 7.63 -0.84
CA ARG A 39 -8.72 6.22 -0.67
C ARG A 39 -7.52 6.10 0.24
N ILE A 40 -7.63 5.25 1.24
CA ILE A 40 -6.60 5.08 2.26
C ILE A 40 -5.91 3.73 2.07
N GLY A 41 -4.59 3.77 2.00
CA GLY A 41 -3.77 2.57 1.86
C GLY A 41 -2.65 2.56 2.88
N LYS A 42 -1.69 1.65 2.66
CA LYS A 42 -0.52 1.48 3.52
C LYS A 42 0.75 1.64 2.72
N HIS A 43 1.78 2.16 3.38
CA HIS A 43 3.14 2.18 2.86
C HIS A 43 4.00 1.36 3.82
N ILE A 44 4.70 0.35 3.31
CA ILE A 44 5.52 -0.54 4.11
C ILE A 44 6.95 -0.51 3.59
N ASP A 45 7.90 -0.26 4.49
CA ASP A 45 9.32 -0.31 4.16
C ASP A 45 9.89 -1.62 4.68
N LEU A 46 10.51 -2.40 3.79
CA LEU A 46 11.14 -3.66 4.13
C LEU A 46 12.65 -3.54 3.96
N GLN A 47 13.40 -4.04 4.93
CA GLN A 47 14.84 -4.25 4.79
C GLN A 47 15.04 -5.71 4.44
N VAL A 48 15.52 -6.00 3.24
CA VAL A 48 15.62 -7.36 2.74
C VAL A 48 17.08 -7.71 2.47
N GLU A 49 17.56 -8.78 3.10
CA GLU A 49 18.88 -9.32 2.83
C GLU A 49 18.78 -10.25 1.63
N ALA A 50 19.50 -9.92 0.56
CA ALA A 50 19.47 -10.70 -0.68
C ALA A 50 20.75 -10.49 -1.47
N ASP A 51 21.05 -11.43 -2.37
CA ASP A 51 22.23 -11.34 -3.22
C ASP A 51 22.04 -10.38 -4.38
N THR A 52 20.82 -10.25 -4.88
CA THR A 52 20.49 -9.41 -6.02
C THR A 52 19.21 -8.63 -5.75
N LYS A 53 19.04 -7.56 -6.51
CA LYS A 53 17.82 -6.75 -6.48
C LYS A 53 16.60 -7.60 -6.83
N GLU A 54 16.72 -8.44 -7.83
CA GLU A 54 15.63 -9.32 -8.27
C GLU A 54 15.21 -10.29 -7.17
N ALA A 55 16.18 -10.83 -6.43
CA ALA A 55 15.89 -11.70 -5.30
C ALA A 55 15.17 -10.93 -4.18
N ALA A 56 15.57 -9.68 -3.93
CA ALA A 56 14.90 -8.85 -2.94
C ALA A 56 13.45 -8.58 -3.32
N ILE A 57 13.19 -8.32 -4.60
CA ILE A 57 11.84 -8.11 -5.11
C ILE A 57 11.00 -9.38 -4.94
N ALA A 58 11.55 -10.55 -5.28
CA ALA A 58 10.83 -11.81 -5.18
C ALA A 58 10.45 -12.12 -3.75
N ILE A 59 11.36 -11.90 -2.81
CA ILE A 59 11.11 -12.09 -1.37
C ILE A 59 10.00 -11.16 -0.90
N SER A 60 10.06 -9.91 -1.32
CA SER A 60 9.08 -8.90 -0.93
C SER A 60 7.70 -9.18 -1.50
N GLU A 61 7.62 -9.65 -2.75
CA GLU A 61 6.34 -10.06 -3.34
C GLU A 61 5.72 -11.22 -2.57
N GLU A 62 6.50 -12.22 -2.22
CA GLU A 62 6.01 -13.36 -1.47
C GLU A 62 5.50 -12.93 -0.10
N ALA A 63 6.27 -12.11 0.62
CA ALA A 63 5.87 -11.60 1.92
C ALA A 63 4.57 -10.79 1.83
N THR A 64 4.46 -9.96 0.79
CA THR A 64 3.28 -9.12 0.59
C THR A 64 2.04 -9.96 0.32
N LYS A 65 2.14 -10.94 -0.57
CA LYS A 65 1.02 -11.81 -0.92
C LYS A 65 0.57 -12.66 0.26
N LYS A 66 1.49 -13.11 1.09
CA LYS A 66 1.18 -14.02 2.19
C LYS A 66 0.71 -13.32 3.45
N LEU A 67 1.15 -12.10 3.69
CA LEU A 67 0.91 -11.46 4.99
C LEU A 67 0.56 -9.98 4.91
N LEU A 68 1.26 -9.21 4.07
CA LEU A 68 1.19 -7.75 4.15
C LEU A 68 -0.01 -7.16 3.45
N ALA A 69 -0.55 -7.82 2.45
CA ALA A 69 -1.73 -7.36 1.72
C ALA A 69 -2.77 -8.48 1.66
N ASN A 70 -4.04 -8.08 1.65
CA ASN A 70 -5.13 -9.02 1.44
C ASN A 70 -5.41 -9.10 -0.06
N PRO A 71 -5.06 -10.20 -0.75
CA PRO A 71 -5.17 -10.27 -2.21
C PRO A 71 -6.61 -10.21 -2.73
N VAL A 72 -7.59 -10.46 -1.86
CA VAL A 72 -9.00 -10.37 -2.23
C VAL A 72 -9.48 -8.92 -2.28
N MET A 73 -8.97 -8.08 -1.38
CA MET A 73 -9.47 -6.72 -1.18
C MET A 73 -8.48 -5.63 -1.55
N GLU A 74 -7.21 -5.98 -1.80
CA GLU A 74 -6.15 -5.01 -1.98
C GLU A 74 -5.25 -5.37 -3.15
N TYR A 75 -4.62 -4.35 -3.75
CA TYR A 75 -3.52 -4.54 -4.68
C TYR A 75 -2.28 -3.85 -4.13
N PHE A 76 -1.13 -4.17 -4.69
CA PHE A 76 0.12 -3.57 -4.20
C PHE A 76 1.08 -3.27 -5.34
N GLU A 77 1.99 -2.34 -5.06
CA GLU A 77 3.09 -2.00 -5.95
C GLU A 77 4.38 -2.09 -5.15
N ILE A 78 5.43 -2.63 -5.76
CA ILE A 78 6.74 -2.78 -5.13
C ILE A 78 7.77 -1.95 -5.87
N SER A 79 8.58 -1.20 -5.10
CA SER A 79 9.72 -0.50 -5.63
C SER A 79 10.94 -0.76 -4.75
N VAL A 80 12.11 -0.80 -5.36
CA VAL A 80 13.36 -1.08 -4.66
C VAL A 80 14.31 0.09 -4.82
N ASN A 81 14.82 0.57 -3.70
CA ASN A 81 15.91 1.53 -3.68
C ASN A 81 17.17 0.77 -3.35
N SER A 82 18.10 0.79 -4.25
CA SER A 82 19.40 0.15 -4.04
C SER A 82 20.34 1.04 -3.24
#